data_e1cec0edbf2975f8e0283b22300932ce
#
_entry.id   e1cec0edbf2975f8e0283b22300932ce
#
_cell.length_a   1.000
_cell.length_b   1.000
_cell.length_c   1.000
_cell.angle_alpha   90.00
_cell.angle_beta   90.00
_cell.angle_gamma   90.00
#
_symmetry.space_group_name_H-M   'P 1'
#
loop_
_entity.id
_entity.type
_entity.pdbx_description
1 polymer ?
#
loop_
_entity_poly.entity_id
_entity_poly.type
_entity_poly.pdbx_seq_one_letter_code
_entity_poly.pdbx_strand_id
1 'polypeptide(L)'
;YKIADAAGISLPKDAKVIGLKVDAIGSAEILCKEIMSPVVILKSYDTFENAVAMAKQNMVEAGGVGHTGGVFTDNMDHVLYASERIPVSRLLINQPTPDAWGPATNGLAPAVSEGCGTWGNNIISENVNYTHMINISRTAMPLDVEVRTPAEVFGDK
;
A
#
# COMPACT_ATOMS: atom_id res chain seq x y z
N TYR A 1 17.92 5.37 21.35
CA TYR A 1 19.36 5.06 21.38
C TYR A 1 19.66 3.57 21.59
N LYS A 2 18.80 2.78 22.25
CA LYS A 2 19.05 1.35 22.53
C LYS A 2 19.46 0.52 21.31
N ILE A 3 18.89 0.81 20.14
CA ILE A 3 19.24 0.11 18.87
C ILE A 3 20.65 0.47 18.45
N ALA A 4 20.99 1.76 18.49
CA ALA A 4 22.32 2.24 18.12
C ALA A 4 23.40 1.70 19.07
N ASP A 5 23.11 1.72 20.37
CA ASP A 5 24.01 1.19 21.39
C ASP A 5 24.25 -0.32 21.18
N ALA A 6 23.21 -1.08 20.89
CA ALA A 6 23.30 -2.51 20.60
C ALA A 6 24.08 -2.80 19.31
N ALA A 7 24.00 -1.89 18.31
CA ALA A 7 24.71 -1.99 17.06
C ALA A 7 26.14 -1.40 17.12
N GLY A 8 26.53 -0.80 18.25
CA GLY A 8 27.85 -0.16 18.40
C GLY A 8 28.03 1.10 17.56
N ILE A 9 26.93 1.78 17.17
CA ILE A 9 26.97 2.99 16.34
C ILE A 9 26.69 4.24 17.19
N SER A 10 27.41 5.31 16.89
CA SER A 10 27.17 6.61 17.50
C SER A 10 26.20 7.43 16.70
N LEU A 11 25.18 7.99 17.37
CA LEU A 11 24.18 8.86 16.74
C LEU A 11 24.21 10.27 17.35
N PRO A 12 23.81 11.29 16.55
CA PRO A 12 23.51 12.61 17.11
C PRO A 12 22.43 12.52 18.20
N LYS A 13 22.51 13.40 19.20
CA LYS A 13 21.58 13.39 20.35
C LYS A 13 20.11 13.64 19.99
N ASP A 14 19.87 14.27 18.84
CA ASP A 14 18.55 14.61 18.30
C ASP A 14 18.05 13.65 17.21
N ALA A 15 18.82 12.59 16.91
CA ALA A 15 18.42 11.59 15.91
C ALA A 15 17.09 10.96 16.28
N LYS A 16 16.13 10.94 15.35
CA LYS A 16 14.79 10.36 15.50
C LYS A 16 14.66 9.00 14.79
N VAL A 17 15.38 8.84 13.67
CA VAL A 17 15.31 7.70 12.79
C VAL A 17 16.72 7.31 12.36
N ILE A 18 16.94 6.02 12.16
CA ILE A 18 18.17 5.47 11.57
C ILE A 18 17.85 5.08 10.13
N GLY A 19 18.53 5.70 9.16
CA GLY A 19 18.46 5.32 7.76
C GLY A 19 19.57 4.32 7.41
N LEU A 20 19.22 3.16 6.90
CA LEU A 20 20.17 2.15 6.44
C LEU A 20 20.11 2.02 4.92
N LYS A 21 21.22 2.30 4.25
CA LYS A 21 21.35 2.07 2.81
C LYS A 21 21.64 0.60 2.57
N VAL A 22 20.89 -0.02 1.66
CA VAL A 22 21.03 -1.43 1.29
C VAL A 22 21.31 -1.59 -0.20
N ASP A 23 22.02 -2.67 -0.54
CA ASP A 23 22.36 -3.00 -1.94
C ASP A 23 21.42 -4.02 -2.56
N ALA A 24 20.71 -4.80 -1.75
CA ALA A 24 19.70 -5.77 -2.17
C ALA A 24 18.31 -5.40 -1.65
N ILE A 25 17.28 -6.08 -2.12
CA ILE A 25 15.88 -5.95 -1.69
C ILE A 25 15.22 -7.34 -1.61
N GLY A 26 14.00 -7.36 -1.07
CA GLY A 26 13.19 -8.57 -0.97
C GLY A 26 13.82 -9.64 -0.08
N SER A 27 13.73 -10.88 -0.49
CA SER A 27 14.24 -12.03 0.26
C SER A 27 15.78 -12.09 0.39
N ALA A 28 16.49 -11.37 -0.48
CA ALA A 28 17.95 -11.27 -0.42
C ALA A 28 18.46 -10.31 0.66
N GLU A 29 17.58 -9.49 1.24
CA GLU A 29 17.93 -8.51 2.28
C GLU A 29 16.99 -8.65 3.48
N ILE A 30 17.51 -9.17 4.58
CA ILE A 30 16.72 -9.43 5.79
C ILE A 30 16.10 -8.15 6.39
N LEU A 31 16.77 -7.01 6.21
CA LEU A 31 16.30 -5.72 6.70
C LEU A 31 15.09 -5.19 5.92
N CYS A 32 14.76 -5.78 4.77
CA CYS A 32 13.58 -5.43 3.99
C CYS A 32 12.26 -5.97 4.56
N LYS A 33 12.33 -6.86 5.55
CA LYS A 33 11.14 -7.29 6.32
C LYS A 33 10.64 -6.15 7.20
N GLU A 34 9.39 -6.27 7.64
CA GLU A 34 8.82 -5.30 8.59
C GLU A 34 9.70 -5.14 9.83
N ILE A 35 10.13 -3.91 10.08
CA ILE A 35 10.95 -3.56 11.23
C ILE A 35 10.12 -2.65 12.15
N MET A 36 9.59 -3.20 13.24
CA MET A 36 8.79 -2.45 14.23
C MET A 36 9.69 -1.57 15.11
N SER A 37 10.41 -0.64 14.46
CA SER A 37 11.38 0.25 15.12
C SER A 37 11.63 1.50 14.29
N PRO A 38 12.26 2.55 14.83
CA PRO A 38 12.62 3.76 14.10
C PRO A 38 13.85 3.55 13.18
N VAL A 39 13.80 2.49 12.39
CA VAL A 39 14.81 2.16 11.36
C VAL A 39 14.13 2.15 10.01
N VAL A 40 14.70 2.85 9.03
CA VAL A 40 14.19 2.96 7.65
C VAL A 40 15.24 2.44 6.68
N ILE A 41 14.81 1.59 5.77
CA ILE A 41 15.68 1.09 4.71
C ILE A 41 15.63 2.04 3.51
N LEU A 42 16.80 2.34 2.97
CA LEU A 42 16.98 3.23 1.84
C LEU A 42 17.61 2.46 0.68
N LYS A 43 16.95 2.45 -0.46
CA LYS A 43 17.44 1.87 -1.71
C LYS A 43 17.38 2.90 -2.82
N SER A 44 18.51 3.13 -3.49
CA SER A 44 18.56 3.97 -4.69
C SER A 44 18.00 3.22 -5.90
N TYR A 45 17.45 3.94 -6.84
CA TYR A 45 16.94 3.45 -8.11
C TYR A 45 17.38 4.37 -9.26
N ASP A 46 17.30 3.88 -10.49
CA ASP A 46 17.71 4.63 -11.68
C ASP A 46 16.53 5.30 -12.38
N THR A 47 15.39 4.60 -12.51
CA THR A 47 14.16 5.13 -13.12
C THR A 47 12.96 4.91 -12.20
N PHE A 48 11.89 5.66 -12.42
CA PHE A 48 10.67 5.50 -11.64
C PHE A 48 10.08 4.09 -11.79
N GLU A 49 10.10 3.55 -13.00
CA GLU A 49 9.64 2.19 -13.28
C GLU A 49 10.44 1.15 -12.52
N ASN A 50 11.75 1.35 -12.44
CA ASN A 50 12.63 0.50 -11.63
C ASN A 50 12.28 0.59 -10.14
N ALA A 51 12.01 1.80 -9.61
CA ALA A 51 11.56 1.99 -8.23
C ALA A 51 10.26 1.24 -7.94
N VAL A 52 9.26 1.33 -8.83
CA VAL A 52 7.97 0.63 -8.71
C VAL A 52 8.16 -0.89 -8.75
N ALA A 53 9.00 -1.38 -9.66
CA ALA A 53 9.31 -2.82 -9.75
C ALA A 53 9.98 -3.33 -8.46
N MET A 54 10.96 -2.59 -7.93
CA MET A 54 11.63 -2.92 -6.68
C MET A 54 10.67 -2.89 -5.48
N ALA A 55 9.80 -1.87 -5.39
CA ALA A 55 8.80 -1.78 -4.34
C ALA A 55 7.85 -2.99 -4.37
N LYS A 56 7.35 -3.35 -5.56
CA LYS A 56 6.51 -4.53 -5.75
C LYS A 56 7.23 -5.81 -5.33
N GLN A 57 8.46 -6.01 -5.80
CA GLN A 57 9.27 -7.18 -5.44
C GLN A 57 9.43 -7.26 -3.92
N ASN A 58 9.78 -6.16 -3.27
CA ASN A 58 9.97 -6.12 -1.82
C ASN A 58 8.69 -6.50 -1.07
N MET A 59 7.54 -5.98 -1.49
CA MET A 59 6.25 -6.32 -0.88
C MET A 59 5.91 -7.81 -1.03
N VAL A 60 6.17 -8.39 -2.19
CA VAL A 60 5.87 -9.80 -2.45
C VAL A 60 6.81 -10.73 -1.67
N GLU A 61 8.09 -10.40 -1.61
CA GLU A 61 9.12 -11.29 -1.05
C GLU A 61 9.34 -11.06 0.46
N ALA A 62 9.21 -9.83 0.94
CA ALA A 62 9.50 -9.47 2.33
C ALA A 62 8.24 -9.19 3.17
N GLY A 63 7.07 -9.05 2.53
CA GLY A 63 5.80 -8.76 3.16
C GLY A 63 5.29 -7.35 2.87
N GLY A 64 3.99 -7.12 3.11
CA GLY A 64 3.35 -5.83 2.92
C GLY A 64 2.32 -5.77 1.79
N VAL A 65 2.14 -6.86 1.04
CA VAL A 65 1.10 -6.95 0.01
C VAL A 65 -0.28 -6.68 0.62
N GLY A 66 -1.04 -5.77 0.00
CA GLY A 66 -2.35 -5.33 0.48
C GLY A 66 -2.30 -4.19 1.50
N HIS A 67 -1.16 -3.84 2.03
CA HIS A 67 -1.00 -2.75 3.00
C HIS A 67 -1.10 -1.34 2.37
N THR A 68 -0.18 -0.47 2.69
CA THR A 68 -0.14 0.92 2.26
C THR A 68 1.19 1.23 1.60
N GLY A 69 1.14 1.89 0.45
CA GLY A 69 2.31 2.47 -0.20
C GLY A 69 2.23 3.99 -0.26
N GLY A 70 3.35 4.65 -0.53
CA GLY A 70 3.41 6.09 -0.73
C GLY A 70 4.27 6.43 -1.94
N VAL A 71 3.84 7.44 -2.70
CA VAL A 71 4.58 8.00 -3.83
C VAL A 71 4.61 9.52 -3.70
N PHE A 72 5.81 10.09 -3.80
CA PHE A 72 6.01 11.53 -3.83
C PHE A 72 6.37 11.93 -5.25
N THR A 73 5.45 12.57 -5.95
CA THR A 73 5.61 13.00 -7.34
C THR A 73 4.57 14.03 -7.74
N ASP A 74 4.93 14.93 -8.64
CA ASP A 74 4.01 15.86 -9.29
C ASP A 74 3.61 15.37 -10.70
N ASN A 75 4.13 14.22 -11.15
CA ASN A 75 3.82 13.64 -12.44
C ASN A 75 2.66 12.65 -12.30
N MET A 76 1.52 12.94 -12.95
CA MET A 76 0.33 12.10 -12.92
C MET A 76 0.54 10.74 -13.60
N ASP A 77 1.40 10.65 -14.61
CA ASP A 77 1.71 9.37 -15.25
C ASP A 77 2.44 8.44 -14.27
N HIS A 78 3.29 8.98 -13.39
CA HIS A 78 3.90 8.21 -12.30
C HIS A 78 2.86 7.72 -11.29
N VAL A 79 1.87 8.56 -10.95
CA VAL A 79 0.78 8.17 -10.05
C VAL A 79 0.00 6.99 -10.63
N LEU A 80 -0.42 7.10 -11.90
CA LEU A 80 -1.16 6.04 -12.61
C LEU A 80 -0.33 4.77 -12.72
N TYR A 81 0.93 4.91 -13.16
CA TYR A 81 1.85 3.78 -13.31
C TYR A 81 2.04 3.00 -12.00
N ALA A 82 2.22 3.71 -10.89
CA ALA A 82 2.38 3.10 -9.58
C ALA A 82 1.10 2.44 -9.08
N SER A 83 -0.06 3.11 -9.22
CA SER A 83 -1.35 2.59 -8.75
C SER A 83 -1.78 1.31 -9.46
N GLU A 84 -1.41 1.12 -10.71
CA GLU A 84 -1.70 -0.11 -11.45
C GLU A 84 -0.79 -1.29 -11.06
N ARG A 85 0.37 -1.04 -10.46
CA ARG A 85 1.45 -2.04 -10.32
C ARG A 85 1.83 -2.37 -8.90
N ILE A 86 1.66 -1.44 -7.97
CA ILE A 86 1.97 -1.69 -6.55
C ILE A 86 0.75 -2.35 -5.89
N PRO A 87 0.88 -3.58 -5.37
CA PRO A 87 -0.24 -4.33 -4.83
C PRO A 87 -0.58 -3.88 -3.39
N VAL A 88 -1.13 -2.69 -3.25
CA VAL A 88 -1.56 -2.10 -1.98
C VAL A 88 -3.01 -1.67 -2.05
N SER A 89 -3.72 -1.74 -0.93
CA SER A 89 -5.10 -1.27 -0.83
C SER A 89 -5.19 0.26 -0.72
N ARG A 90 -4.12 0.91 -0.33
CA ARG A 90 -3.99 2.38 -0.21
C ARG A 90 -2.65 2.82 -0.80
N LEU A 91 -2.71 3.62 -1.83
CA LEU A 91 -1.53 4.32 -2.36
C LEU A 91 -1.68 5.81 -2.07
N LEU A 92 -0.85 6.32 -1.17
CA LEU A 92 -0.88 7.73 -0.76
C LEU A 92 0.05 8.55 -1.64
N ILE A 93 -0.46 9.67 -2.15
CA ILE A 93 0.30 10.56 -3.04
C ILE A 93 0.64 11.83 -2.29
N ASN A 94 1.94 12.15 -2.24
CA ASN A 94 2.49 13.34 -1.59
C ASN A 94 2.07 13.51 -0.12
N GLN A 95 1.89 12.40 0.59
CA GLN A 95 1.57 12.38 2.01
C GLN A 95 2.27 11.18 2.69
N PRO A 96 2.51 11.24 3.99
CA PRO A 96 3.15 10.14 4.71
C PRO A 96 2.23 8.92 4.79
N THR A 97 2.78 7.73 4.69
CA THR A 97 2.00 6.48 4.73
C THR A 97 1.17 6.27 6.00
N PRO A 98 1.55 6.77 7.20
CA PRO A 98 0.66 6.75 8.35
C PRO A 98 -0.70 7.43 8.13
N ASP A 99 -0.82 8.38 7.20
CA ASP A 99 -2.10 9.03 6.87
C ASP A 99 -3.12 8.10 6.18
N ALA A 100 -2.78 6.83 6.00
CA ALA A 100 -3.71 5.77 5.61
C ALA A 100 -4.92 5.64 6.55
N TRP A 101 -4.80 6.07 7.81
CA TRP A 101 -5.91 6.09 8.76
C TRP A 101 -7.08 7.03 8.36
N GLY A 102 -6.92 7.85 7.34
CA GLY A 102 -7.98 8.71 6.79
C GLY A 102 -8.17 10.02 7.56
N PRO A 103 -7.15 10.89 7.64
CA PRO A 103 -7.35 12.25 8.13
C PRO A 103 -8.30 13.02 7.20
N ALA A 104 -8.92 14.08 7.71
CA ALA A 104 -9.86 14.92 6.95
C ALA A 104 -9.26 15.52 5.65
N THR A 105 -7.95 15.41 5.47
CA THR A 105 -7.20 15.96 4.35
C THR A 105 -7.08 15.03 3.13
N ASN A 106 -7.49 13.75 3.22
CA ASN A 106 -7.29 12.82 2.11
C ASN A 106 -8.52 12.02 1.65
N GLY A 107 -9.65 12.18 2.24
CA GLY A 107 -10.91 11.56 1.79
C GLY A 107 -11.04 10.05 2.04
N LEU A 108 -10.07 9.39 2.67
CA LEU A 108 -10.25 8.03 3.17
C LEU A 108 -11.17 8.04 4.39
N ALA A 109 -11.90 6.96 4.63
CA ALA A 109 -12.72 6.84 5.84
C ALA A 109 -11.81 6.80 7.08
N PRO A 110 -12.07 7.62 8.12
CA PRO A 110 -11.24 7.60 9.32
C PRO A 110 -11.36 6.28 10.07
N ALA A 111 -10.27 5.54 10.16
CA ALA A 111 -10.16 4.30 10.93
C ALA A 111 -8.71 3.92 11.19
N VAL A 112 -8.45 3.31 12.34
CA VAL A 112 -7.16 2.69 12.67
C VAL A 112 -7.13 1.20 12.30
N SER A 113 -8.28 0.65 11.89
CA SER A 113 -8.38 -0.71 11.36
C SER A 113 -8.51 -0.64 9.86
N GLU A 114 -7.53 -1.18 9.16
CA GLU A 114 -7.40 -1.09 7.71
C GLU A 114 -7.37 -2.48 7.09
N GLY A 115 -8.27 -2.73 6.15
CA GLY A 115 -8.30 -3.97 5.40
C GLY A 115 -7.22 -4.01 4.32
N CYS A 116 -6.68 -5.20 4.05
CA CYS A 116 -5.73 -5.47 2.97
C CYS A 116 -6.35 -6.23 1.80
N GLY A 117 -7.65 -6.56 1.88
CA GLY A 117 -8.40 -7.28 0.87
C GLY A 117 -7.87 -8.68 0.61
N THR A 118 -8.13 -9.19 -0.58
CA THR A 118 -7.70 -10.52 -0.99
C THR A 118 -6.18 -10.67 -1.00
N TRP A 119 -5.44 -9.61 -1.23
CA TRP A 119 -3.98 -9.60 -1.16
C TRP A 119 -3.44 -9.91 0.24
N GLY A 120 -4.18 -9.50 1.28
CA GLY A 120 -3.85 -9.77 2.69
C GLY A 120 -4.68 -10.91 3.30
N ASN A 121 -5.35 -11.72 2.49
CA ASN A 121 -6.23 -12.81 2.91
C ASN A 121 -7.40 -12.36 3.81
N ASN A 122 -7.94 -11.18 3.56
CA ASN A 122 -9.14 -10.69 4.23
C ASN A 122 -10.13 -10.09 3.22
N ILE A 123 -11.38 -9.92 3.64
CA ILE A 123 -12.49 -9.56 2.75
C ILE A 123 -12.70 -8.06 2.60
N ILE A 124 -12.03 -7.24 3.40
CA ILE A 124 -12.16 -5.79 3.39
C ILE A 124 -10.87 -5.20 2.84
N SER A 125 -10.95 -4.38 1.78
CA SER A 125 -9.80 -3.70 1.16
C SER A 125 -9.74 -2.20 1.46
N GLU A 126 -10.57 -1.73 2.38
CA GLU A 126 -10.68 -0.32 2.75
C GLU A 126 -10.59 -0.11 4.26
N ASN A 127 -10.63 1.13 4.69
CA ASN A 127 -10.65 1.49 6.10
C ASN A 127 -11.96 1.04 6.73
N VAL A 128 -11.89 0.29 7.82
CA VAL A 128 -13.07 -0.31 8.46
C VAL A 128 -13.89 0.76 9.16
N ASN A 129 -15.15 0.87 8.79
CA ASN A 129 -16.10 1.80 9.38
C ASN A 129 -17.41 1.11 9.74
N TYR A 130 -18.41 1.86 10.18
CA TYR A 130 -19.68 1.31 10.65
C TYR A 130 -20.43 0.49 9.58
N THR A 131 -20.24 0.77 8.29
CA THR A 131 -20.92 0.03 7.21
C THR A 131 -20.50 -1.43 7.14
N HIS A 132 -19.32 -1.77 7.65
CA HIS A 132 -18.80 -3.13 7.74
C HIS A 132 -19.38 -3.91 8.94
N MET A 133 -20.03 -3.22 9.87
CA MET A 133 -20.57 -3.77 11.11
C MET A 133 -22.09 -3.98 11.09
N ILE A 134 -22.75 -3.59 10.02
CA ILE A 134 -24.21 -3.66 9.88
C ILE A 134 -24.60 -4.65 8.79
N ASN A 135 -25.77 -5.28 8.97
CA ASN A 135 -26.42 -6.02 7.90
C ASN A 135 -27.15 -5.06 6.96
N ILE A 136 -26.90 -5.19 5.67
CA ILE A 136 -27.59 -4.44 4.63
C ILE A 136 -28.64 -5.36 4.02
N SER A 137 -29.92 -5.03 4.20
CA SER A 137 -31.03 -5.66 3.49
C SER A 137 -31.30 -4.92 2.19
N ARG A 138 -31.42 -5.66 1.11
CA ARG A 138 -31.69 -5.11 -0.22
C ARG A 138 -33.02 -5.64 -0.74
N THR A 139 -33.90 -4.71 -1.15
CA THR A 139 -35.13 -5.05 -1.89
C THR A 139 -34.85 -4.82 -3.36
N ALA A 140 -35.05 -5.85 -4.17
CA ALA A 140 -34.87 -5.78 -5.62
C ALA A 140 -36.22 -5.92 -6.30
N MET A 141 -36.48 -5.10 -7.31
CA MET A 141 -37.64 -5.20 -8.20
C MET A 141 -37.15 -5.47 -9.63
N PRO A 142 -37.93 -6.15 -10.45
CA PRO A 142 -37.60 -6.31 -11.86
C PRO A 142 -37.43 -4.96 -12.54
N LEU A 143 -36.42 -4.88 -13.40
CA LEU A 143 -36.24 -3.74 -14.31
C LEU A 143 -36.82 -4.09 -15.67
N ASP A 144 -37.54 -3.15 -16.27
CA ASP A 144 -37.99 -3.23 -17.66
C ASP A 144 -36.84 -2.80 -18.57
N VAL A 145 -35.92 -3.72 -18.79
CA VAL A 145 -34.72 -3.48 -19.63
C VAL A 145 -34.57 -4.62 -20.63
N GLU A 146 -34.15 -4.27 -21.82
CA GLU A 146 -33.77 -5.25 -22.84
C GLU A 146 -32.46 -5.95 -22.41
N VAL A 147 -32.55 -7.28 -22.26
CA VAL A 147 -31.40 -8.09 -21.86
C VAL A 147 -30.60 -8.44 -23.11
N ARG A 148 -29.39 -7.91 -23.22
CA ARG A 148 -28.48 -8.25 -24.30
C ARG A 148 -28.08 -9.72 -24.22
N THR A 149 -27.99 -10.36 -25.39
CA THR A 149 -27.45 -11.72 -25.50
C THR A 149 -25.95 -11.75 -25.23
N PRO A 150 -25.39 -12.90 -24.84
CA PRO A 150 -23.94 -13.04 -24.71
C PRO A 150 -23.15 -12.64 -25.97
N ALA A 151 -23.66 -12.93 -27.16
CA ALA A 151 -23.05 -12.55 -28.42
C ALA A 151 -22.98 -11.02 -28.60
N GLU A 152 -24.04 -10.31 -28.23
CA GLU A 152 -24.07 -8.83 -28.28
C GLU A 152 -23.15 -8.17 -27.24
N VAL A 153 -22.84 -8.85 -26.14
CA VAL A 153 -21.96 -8.33 -25.08
C VAL A 153 -20.50 -8.67 -25.35
N PHE A 154 -20.22 -9.90 -25.78
CA PHE A 154 -18.85 -10.44 -25.88
C PHE A 154 -18.37 -10.64 -27.32
N GLY A 155 -19.23 -10.42 -28.29
CA GLY A 155 -18.97 -10.74 -29.70
C GLY A 155 -19.04 -12.25 -29.97
N ASP A 156 -19.13 -12.59 -31.24
CA ASP A 156 -18.97 -13.99 -31.68
C ASP A 156 -17.49 -14.36 -31.56
N LYS A 157 -17.17 -15.37 -30.74
CA LYS A 157 -15.83 -15.96 -30.66
C LYS A 157 -15.68 -17.08 -31.67
#